data_a0e7700fd2885523fb57c78c07f9f05d
#
_entry.id   a0e7700fd2885523fb57c78c07f9f05d
#
_cell.length_a   1.000
_cell.length_b   1.000
_cell.length_c   1.000
_cell.angle_alpha   90.00
_cell.angle_beta   90.00
_cell.angle_gamma   90.00
#
_symmetry.space_group_name_H-M   'P 1'
#
loop_
_entity.id
_entity.type
_entity.pdbx_description
1 polymer ?
#
loop_
_entity_poly.entity_id
_entity_poly.type
_entity_poly.pdbx_seq_one_letter_code
_entity_poly.pdbx_strand_id
1 'polypeptide(L)'
;MQQQKIKRFLAHFVLDHVTIEYLKYGHQLTIEQLKLLIFILHFTENHKEDLSLNMIIFYKNYQKNQLLKSITHLYEFNWISKKRHPYDQRRLVITLTQNQCSKITQLIEELEHFLEVKSTLIKEINHSTLLSYYLKCHSQFRVIEQSCTSQHLTLKELYLLGLLIISDNKTTFKSIKVHALKGIIAMGPIIKTLQSKGYLIKSRSRDDERYIVLTLRKEKINVIQSEIEECYNKLEQGIQHV
;
A
#
# COMPACT_ATOMS: atom_id res chain seq x y z
N MET A 1 -11.52 -22.81 -4.09
CA MET A 1 -10.45 -22.34 -3.16
C MET A 1 -9.52 -21.34 -3.83
N GLN A 2 -8.89 -21.65 -4.97
CA GLN A 2 -7.91 -20.78 -5.67
C GLN A 2 -8.51 -19.43 -6.11
N GLN A 3 -9.70 -19.40 -6.70
CA GLN A 3 -10.34 -18.15 -7.12
C GLN A 3 -10.62 -17.19 -5.95
N GLN A 4 -10.88 -17.72 -4.75
CA GLN A 4 -11.09 -16.90 -3.56
C GLN A 4 -9.79 -16.24 -3.10
N LYS A 5 -8.64 -16.94 -3.14
CA LYS A 5 -7.33 -16.35 -2.83
C LYS A 5 -6.99 -15.21 -3.80
N ILE A 6 -7.26 -15.39 -5.10
CA ILE A 6 -7.06 -14.33 -6.10
C ILE A 6 -7.92 -13.11 -5.75
N LYS A 7 -9.21 -13.28 -5.46
CA LYS A 7 -10.10 -12.17 -5.08
C LYS A 7 -9.60 -11.45 -3.82
N ARG A 8 -9.14 -12.18 -2.80
CA ARG A 8 -8.58 -11.61 -1.58
C ARG A 8 -7.29 -10.82 -1.87
N PHE A 9 -6.36 -11.38 -2.65
CA PHE A 9 -5.14 -10.66 -3.07
C PHE A 9 -5.48 -9.34 -3.77
N LEU A 10 -6.42 -9.37 -4.73
CA LEU A 10 -6.86 -8.17 -5.44
C LEU A 10 -7.49 -7.14 -4.50
N ALA A 11 -8.30 -7.59 -3.53
CA ALA A 11 -8.92 -6.72 -2.55
C ALA A 11 -7.89 -6.01 -1.66
N HIS A 12 -6.87 -6.74 -1.18
CA HIS A 12 -5.77 -6.14 -0.41
C HIS A 12 -4.96 -5.15 -1.22
N PHE A 13 -4.66 -5.49 -2.48
CA PHE A 13 -3.95 -4.60 -3.39
C PHE A 13 -4.72 -3.30 -3.65
N VAL A 14 -6.04 -3.40 -3.86
CA VAL A 14 -6.92 -2.23 -4.01
C VAL A 14 -6.92 -1.39 -2.74
N LEU A 15 -7.09 -2.02 -1.57
CA LEU A 15 -7.10 -1.33 -0.28
C LEU A 15 -5.79 -0.57 -0.06
N ASP A 16 -4.64 -1.19 -0.33
CA ASP A 16 -3.34 -0.54 -0.20
C ASP A 16 -3.24 0.71 -1.08
N HIS A 17 -3.61 0.61 -2.35
CA HIS A 17 -3.52 1.72 -3.28
C HIS A 17 -4.48 2.86 -2.95
N VAL A 18 -5.73 2.58 -2.60
CA VAL A 18 -6.70 3.65 -2.25
C VAL A 18 -6.32 4.34 -0.94
N THR A 19 -5.70 3.63 0.00
CA THR A 19 -5.23 4.23 1.26
C THR A 19 -4.00 5.10 1.02
N ILE A 20 -3.05 4.68 0.17
CA ILE A 20 -1.93 5.53 -0.24
C ILE A 20 -2.43 6.83 -0.87
N GLU A 21 -3.40 6.76 -1.78
CA GLU A 21 -3.98 7.94 -2.45
C GLU A 21 -4.75 8.83 -1.45
N TYR A 22 -5.50 8.24 -0.53
CA TYR A 22 -6.19 8.97 0.53
C TYR A 22 -5.22 9.79 1.38
N LEU A 23 -4.13 9.18 1.86
CA LEU A 23 -3.10 9.86 2.63
C LEU A 23 -2.39 10.95 1.82
N LYS A 24 -2.06 10.65 0.57
CA LYS A 24 -1.32 11.55 -0.30
C LYS A 24 -2.12 12.81 -0.65
N TYR A 25 -3.37 12.65 -1.08
CA TYR A 25 -4.18 13.78 -1.55
C TYR A 25 -4.99 14.45 -0.43
N GLY A 26 -5.44 13.69 0.57
CA GLY A 26 -6.17 14.25 1.71
C GLY A 26 -5.27 14.91 2.74
N HIS A 27 -4.12 14.33 3.02
CA HIS A 27 -3.27 14.72 4.14
C HIS A 27 -1.82 15.06 3.75
N GLN A 28 -1.44 14.89 2.48
CA GLN A 28 -0.07 15.08 1.97
C GLN A 28 0.96 14.22 2.72
N LEU A 29 0.57 13.02 3.11
CA LEU A 29 1.40 12.07 3.85
C LEU A 29 1.71 10.84 3.03
N THR A 30 2.88 10.26 3.28
CA THR A 30 3.21 8.88 2.89
C THR A 30 2.91 7.92 4.05
N ILE A 31 2.80 6.62 3.74
CA ILE A 31 2.63 5.59 4.78
C ILE A 31 3.79 5.61 5.80
N GLU A 32 5.02 5.83 5.35
CA GLU A 32 6.17 5.89 6.24
C GLU A 32 6.12 7.12 7.16
N GLN A 33 5.60 8.25 6.68
CA GLN A 33 5.36 9.43 7.51
C GLN A 33 4.22 9.20 8.51
N LEU A 34 3.16 8.51 8.12
CA LEU A 34 2.09 8.09 9.04
C LEU A 34 2.63 7.19 10.16
N LYS A 35 3.42 6.16 9.81
CA LYS A 35 4.07 5.27 10.81
C LYS A 35 4.96 6.08 11.77
N LEU A 36 5.66 7.07 11.25
CA LEU A 36 6.50 7.96 12.06
C LEU A 36 5.67 8.82 13.00
N LEU A 37 4.55 9.39 12.54
CA LEU A 37 3.63 10.17 13.38
C LEU A 37 3.03 9.32 14.51
N ILE A 38 2.57 8.12 14.20
CA ILE A 38 2.05 7.17 15.22
C ILE A 38 3.13 6.86 16.26
N PHE A 39 4.38 6.64 15.83
CA PHE A 39 5.48 6.41 16.75
C PHE A 39 5.77 7.62 17.63
N ILE A 40 5.82 8.84 17.05
CA ILE A 40 6.09 10.08 17.80
C ILE A 40 4.97 10.34 18.82
N LEU A 41 3.69 10.14 18.42
CA LEU A 41 2.54 10.30 19.31
C LEU A 41 2.65 9.34 20.51
N HIS A 42 2.81 8.04 20.23
CA HIS A 42 2.93 7.02 21.27
C HIS A 42 4.14 7.25 22.19
N PHE A 43 5.28 7.68 21.64
CA PHE A 43 6.45 8.02 22.43
C PHE A 43 6.17 9.20 23.36
N THR A 44 5.53 10.26 22.85
CA THR A 44 5.20 11.47 23.63
C THR A 44 4.23 11.17 24.77
N GLU A 45 3.30 10.25 24.59
CA GLU A 45 2.32 9.85 25.61
C GLU A 45 2.92 8.98 26.71
N ASN A 46 3.89 8.12 26.37
CA ASN A 46 4.40 7.10 27.29
C ASN A 46 5.76 7.41 27.89
N HIS A 47 6.48 8.41 27.36
CA HIS A 47 7.82 8.77 27.83
C HIS A 47 7.92 10.24 28.21
N LYS A 48 8.62 10.51 29.32
CA LYS A 48 8.93 11.88 29.76
C LYS A 48 10.20 12.46 29.13
N GLU A 49 10.92 11.65 28.39
CA GLU A 49 12.18 12.02 27.76
C GLU A 49 11.97 12.77 26.45
N ASP A 50 12.89 13.66 26.12
CA ASP A 50 12.92 14.35 24.84
C ASP A 50 13.25 13.38 23.70
N LEU A 51 12.35 13.23 22.74
CA LEU A 51 12.55 12.38 21.56
C LEU A 51 13.59 13.00 20.61
N SER A 52 14.77 12.42 20.56
CA SER A 52 15.81 12.86 19.64
C SER A 52 15.78 12.10 18.30
N LEU A 53 16.36 12.71 17.27
CA LEU A 53 16.53 12.09 15.95
C LEU A 53 17.25 10.74 16.03
N ASN A 54 18.30 10.64 16.88
CA ASN A 54 19.08 9.41 17.05
C ASN A 54 18.25 8.29 17.69
N MET A 55 17.34 8.62 18.60
CA MET A 55 16.41 7.64 19.18
C MET A 55 15.45 7.10 18.13
N ILE A 56 14.91 7.94 17.27
CA ILE A 56 14.05 7.48 16.16
C ILE A 56 14.82 6.54 15.24
N ILE A 57 16.07 6.89 14.89
CA ILE A 57 16.94 6.02 14.06
C ILE A 57 17.13 4.67 14.76
N PHE A 58 17.45 4.66 16.05
CA PHE A 58 17.70 3.46 16.82
C PHE A 58 16.46 2.56 16.93
N TYR A 59 15.31 3.12 17.35
CA TYR A 59 14.08 2.35 17.58
C TYR A 59 13.40 1.85 16.28
N LYS A 60 13.57 2.59 15.17
CA LYS A 60 12.85 2.31 13.92
C LYS A 60 13.75 1.94 12.76
N ASN A 61 15.06 1.85 12.99
CA ASN A 61 16.05 1.49 11.95
C ASN A 61 15.93 2.35 10.68
N TYR A 62 15.65 3.64 10.83
CA TYR A 62 15.55 4.54 9.68
C TYR A 62 16.94 4.90 9.13
N GLN A 63 17.02 5.02 7.81
CA GLN A 63 18.16 5.71 7.20
C GLN A 63 18.09 7.20 7.50
N LYS A 64 19.19 7.78 8.02
CA LYS A 64 19.25 9.17 8.47
C LYS A 64 18.73 10.19 7.46
N ASN A 65 19.12 10.05 6.19
CA ASN A 65 18.69 11.00 5.13
C ASN A 65 17.19 10.92 4.82
N GLN A 66 16.61 9.73 4.87
CA GLN A 66 15.16 9.55 4.66
C GLN A 66 14.38 10.11 5.84
N LEU A 67 14.84 9.84 7.07
CA LEU A 67 14.24 10.40 8.28
C LEU A 67 14.26 11.92 8.28
N LEU A 68 15.39 12.54 7.94
CA LEU A 68 15.50 14.01 7.87
C LEU A 68 14.53 14.62 6.87
N LYS A 69 14.35 14.03 5.69
CA LYS A 69 13.35 14.45 4.70
C LYS A 69 11.94 14.34 5.26
N SER A 70 11.60 13.22 5.92
CA SER A 70 10.29 13.02 6.54
C SER A 70 10.02 14.03 7.66
N ILE A 71 10.98 14.24 8.57
CA ILE A 71 10.87 15.24 9.65
C ILE A 71 10.72 16.66 9.11
N THR A 72 11.45 17.01 8.05
CA THR A 72 11.32 18.33 7.42
C THR A 72 9.91 18.52 6.86
N HIS A 73 9.42 17.56 6.08
CA HIS A 73 8.07 17.58 5.52
C HIS A 73 7.00 17.66 6.63
N LEU A 74 7.07 16.80 7.66
CA LEU A 74 6.11 16.81 8.76
C LEU A 74 6.09 18.12 9.53
N TYR A 75 7.25 18.77 9.68
CA TYR A 75 7.35 20.09 10.29
C TYR A 75 6.75 21.19 9.42
N GLU A 76 7.04 21.22 8.11
CA GLU A 76 6.51 22.19 7.17
C GLU A 76 4.97 22.14 7.05
N PHE A 77 4.39 20.93 7.18
CA PHE A 77 2.94 20.72 7.18
C PHE A 77 2.30 20.77 8.59
N ASN A 78 3.06 21.26 9.58
CA ASN A 78 2.60 21.43 10.96
C ASN A 78 2.01 20.15 11.60
N TRP A 79 2.62 19.00 11.29
CA TRP A 79 2.33 17.75 11.97
C TRP A 79 3.13 17.56 13.25
N ILE A 80 4.34 18.12 13.31
CA ILE A 80 5.26 18.04 14.44
C ILE A 80 5.91 19.40 14.70
N SER A 81 6.47 19.57 15.89
CA SER A 81 7.39 20.65 16.23
C SER A 81 8.82 20.13 16.39
N LYS A 82 9.79 20.98 16.13
CA LYS A 82 11.21 20.66 16.33
C LYS A 82 11.91 21.81 17.04
N LYS A 83 12.77 21.49 18.01
CA LYS A 83 13.58 22.45 18.73
C LYS A 83 15.02 21.93 18.90
N ARG A 84 15.97 22.83 19.15
CA ARG A 84 17.32 22.45 19.57
C ARG A 84 17.32 22.13 21.05
N HIS A 85 18.07 21.09 21.44
CA HIS A 85 18.19 20.75 22.85
C HIS A 85 18.90 21.91 23.61
N PRO A 86 18.41 22.33 24.80
CA PRO A 86 18.94 23.51 25.50
C PRO A 86 20.44 23.44 25.81
N TYR A 87 20.92 22.25 26.17
CA TYR A 87 22.32 22.04 26.57
C TYR A 87 23.23 21.51 25.45
N ASP A 88 22.64 21.07 24.32
CA ASP A 88 23.37 20.58 23.13
C ASP A 88 22.65 21.00 21.85
N GLN A 89 23.00 22.12 21.32
CA GLN A 89 22.40 22.70 20.12
C GLN A 89 22.59 21.83 18.84
N ARG A 90 23.48 20.85 18.86
CA ARG A 90 23.66 19.89 17.79
C ARG A 90 22.52 18.83 17.77
N ARG A 91 21.88 18.64 18.94
CA ARG A 91 20.81 17.66 19.13
C ARG A 91 19.46 18.26 18.76
N LEU A 92 18.81 17.69 17.73
CA LEU A 92 17.45 18.03 17.35
C LEU A 92 16.46 17.19 18.18
N VAL A 93 15.50 17.88 18.80
CA VAL A 93 14.41 17.28 19.57
C VAL A 93 13.11 17.46 18.81
N ILE A 94 12.35 16.37 18.71
CA ILE A 94 11.01 16.34 18.10
C ILE A 94 9.98 16.38 19.22
N THR A 95 8.99 17.26 19.09
CA THR A 95 7.93 17.44 20.09
C THR A 95 6.57 17.57 19.41
N LEU A 96 5.50 17.32 20.16
CA LEU A 96 4.13 17.57 19.76
C LEU A 96 3.50 18.62 20.68
N THR A 97 2.79 19.56 20.09
CA THR A 97 1.85 20.42 20.81
C THR A 97 0.53 19.68 21.01
N GLN A 98 -0.33 20.14 21.93
CA GLN A 98 -1.66 19.54 22.14
C GLN A 98 -2.48 19.50 20.84
N ASN A 99 -2.43 20.56 20.05
CA ASN A 99 -3.15 20.61 18.76
C ASN A 99 -2.58 19.58 17.76
N GLN A 100 -1.28 19.34 17.75
CA GLN A 100 -0.65 18.34 16.89
C GLN A 100 -1.02 16.91 17.35
N CYS A 101 -1.05 16.65 18.66
CA CYS A 101 -1.56 15.37 19.17
C CYS A 101 -3.00 15.13 18.70
N SER A 102 -3.91 16.10 18.94
CA SER A 102 -5.31 16.00 18.50
C SER A 102 -5.44 15.78 16.99
N LYS A 103 -4.65 16.49 16.19
CA LYS A 103 -4.63 16.35 14.72
C LYS A 103 -4.21 14.93 14.29
N ILE A 104 -3.20 14.35 14.95
CA ILE A 104 -2.72 12.99 14.63
C ILE A 104 -3.76 11.96 15.07
N THR A 105 -4.36 12.11 16.25
CA THR A 105 -5.44 11.23 16.75
C THR A 105 -6.64 11.25 15.79
N GLN A 106 -7.08 12.44 15.39
CA GLN A 106 -8.16 12.57 14.41
C GLN A 106 -7.83 11.88 13.08
N LEU A 107 -6.60 12.03 12.56
CA LEU A 107 -6.17 11.33 11.34
C LEU A 107 -6.25 9.81 11.50
N ILE A 108 -5.86 9.27 12.67
CA ILE A 108 -5.94 7.83 12.94
C ILE A 108 -7.40 7.36 12.93
N GLU A 109 -8.32 8.10 13.59
CA GLU A 109 -9.74 7.79 13.61
C GLU A 109 -10.38 7.86 12.21
N GLU A 110 -10.08 8.90 11.44
CA GLU A 110 -10.53 9.05 10.05
C GLU A 110 -10.03 7.88 9.17
N LEU A 111 -8.78 7.43 9.35
CA LEU A 111 -8.23 6.28 8.64
C LEU A 111 -8.89 4.96 9.04
N GLU A 112 -9.14 4.73 10.32
CA GLU A 112 -9.87 3.54 10.79
C GLU A 112 -11.25 3.48 10.13
N HIS A 113 -12.00 4.57 10.16
CA HIS A 113 -13.30 4.65 9.51
C HIS A 113 -13.21 4.45 7.98
N PHE A 114 -12.23 5.06 7.32
CA PHE A 114 -11.98 4.86 5.89
C PHE A 114 -11.71 3.40 5.57
N LEU A 115 -10.86 2.74 6.36
CA LEU A 115 -10.53 1.33 6.21
C LEU A 115 -11.76 0.43 6.44
N GLU A 116 -12.61 0.72 7.42
CA GLU A 116 -13.87 0.01 7.66
C GLU A 116 -14.79 0.05 6.44
N VAL A 117 -14.98 1.22 5.86
CA VAL A 117 -15.83 1.41 4.67
C VAL A 117 -15.26 0.68 3.44
N LYS A 118 -13.92 0.67 3.27
CA LYS A 118 -13.25 0.08 2.09
C LYS A 118 -12.96 -1.41 2.22
N SER A 119 -12.90 -1.95 3.43
CA SER A 119 -12.48 -3.33 3.70
C SER A 119 -13.61 -4.37 3.68
N THR A 120 -14.70 -4.14 2.96
CA THR A 120 -15.89 -5.03 2.96
C THR A 120 -15.61 -6.51 2.70
N LEU A 121 -14.51 -6.82 2.01
CA LEU A 121 -14.04 -8.20 1.75
C LEU A 121 -13.07 -8.75 2.81
N ILE A 122 -12.68 -7.91 3.80
CA ILE A 122 -11.64 -8.22 4.79
C ILE A 122 -12.24 -8.36 6.21
N LYS A 123 -13.55 -8.36 6.36
CA LYS A 123 -14.29 -8.35 7.65
C LYS A 123 -14.05 -9.54 8.59
N GLU A 124 -13.25 -10.53 8.20
CA GLU A 124 -12.97 -11.73 9.04
C GLU A 124 -11.68 -11.58 9.88
N ILE A 125 -11.23 -10.36 10.19
CA ILE A 125 -9.90 -10.16 10.76
C ILE A 125 -9.98 -9.92 12.27
N ASN A 126 -9.40 -10.85 13.04
CA ASN A 126 -9.12 -10.72 14.48
C ASN A 126 -7.84 -9.88 14.71
N HIS A 127 -7.88 -8.59 14.41
CA HIS A 127 -6.80 -7.67 14.78
C HIS A 127 -7.28 -6.59 15.73
N SER A 128 -6.36 -6.07 16.55
CA SER A 128 -6.65 -5.02 17.53
C SER A 128 -7.23 -3.75 16.89
N THR A 129 -6.78 -3.41 15.67
CA THR A 129 -7.31 -2.31 14.85
C THR A 129 -7.11 -2.60 13.36
N LEU A 130 -7.99 -2.06 12.50
CA LEU A 130 -7.87 -2.17 11.03
C LEU A 130 -6.62 -1.45 10.52
N LEU A 131 -6.25 -0.33 11.13
CA LEU A 131 -5.03 0.40 10.78
C LEU A 131 -3.78 -0.43 11.03
N SER A 132 -3.68 -1.11 12.18
CA SER A 132 -2.55 -2.00 12.48
C SER A 132 -2.44 -3.12 11.45
N TYR A 133 -3.55 -3.76 11.14
CA TYR A 133 -3.63 -4.76 10.08
C TYR A 133 -3.16 -4.21 8.73
N TYR A 134 -3.72 -3.05 8.32
CA TYR A 134 -3.37 -2.40 7.07
C TYR A 134 -1.87 -2.10 6.97
N LEU A 135 -1.28 -1.53 8.02
CA LEU A 135 0.15 -1.20 8.05
C LEU A 135 1.06 -2.44 7.91
N LYS A 136 0.62 -3.58 8.45
CA LYS A 136 1.29 -4.88 8.24
C LYS A 136 1.15 -5.33 6.78
N CYS A 137 -0.06 -5.31 6.21
CA CYS A 137 -0.29 -5.62 4.80
C CYS A 137 0.59 -4.79 3.87
N HIS A 138 0.62 -3.47 4.07
CA HIS A 138 1.45 -2.56 3.29
C HIS A 138 2.94 -2.92 3.38
N SER A 139 3.44 -3.22 4.58
CA SER A 139 4.83 -3.64 4.78
C SER A 139 5.14 -4.94 4.03
N GLN A 140 4.22 -5.91 4.04
CA GLN A 140 4.37 -7.17 3.31
C GLN A 140 4.34 -6.99 1.79
N PHE A 141 3.49 -6.10 1.26
CA PHE A 141 3.53 -5.77 -0.16
C PHE A 141 4.89 -5.21 -0.58
N ARG A 142 5.55 -4.40 0.26
CA ARG A 142 6.91 -3.92 0.00
C ARG A 142 7.94 -5.06 -0.03
N VAL A 143 7.84 -6.02 0.89
CA VAL A 143 8.70 -7.20 0.91
C VAL A 143 8.48 -8.05 -0.35
N ILE A 144 7.22 -8.31 -0.73
CA ILE A 144 6.87 -9.09 -1.93
C ILE A 144 7.39 -8.38 -3.18
N GLU A 145 7.24 -7.05 -3.29
CA GLU A 145 7.73 -6.27 -4.42
C GLU A 145 9.27 -6.32 -4.56
N GLN A 146 9.99 -6.33 -3.43
CA GLN A 146 11.46 -6.43 -3.41
C GLN A 146 11.97 -7.85 -3.71
N SER A 147 11.24 -8.89 -3.26
CA SER A 147 11.64 -10.28 -3.44
C SER A 147 11.48 -10.81 -4.87
N CYS A 148 10.95 -10.00 -5.79
CA CYS A 148 10.62 -10.34 -7.17
C CYS A 148 9.81 -11.63 -7.30
N THR A 149 8.81 -11.62 -8.12
CA THR A 149 8.12 -12.86 -8.52
C THR A 149 9.06 -13.70 -9.39
N SER A 150 8.94 -15.02 -9.36
CA SER A 150 9.76 -15.93 -10.16
C SER A 150 9.66 -15.65 -11.67
N GLN A 151 8.57 -15.01 -12.09
CA GLN A 151 8.27 -14.63 -13.47
C GLN A 151 8.62 -13.17 -13.81
N HIS A 152 9.32 -12.44 -12.92
CA HIS A 152 9.62 -11.02 -13.08
C HIS A 152 8.37 -10.15 -13.33
N LEU A 153 7.23 -10.53 -12.72
CA LEU A 153 6.00 -9.77 -12.77
C LEU A 153 5.96 -8.79 -11.59
N THR A 154 5.57 -7.55 -11.86
CA THR A 154 5.29 -6.56 -10.82
C THR A 154 3.93 -6.82 -10.17
N LEU A 155 3.70 -6.32 -8.96
CA LEU A 155 2.40 -6.42 -8.29
C LEU A 155 1.26 -5.80 -9.12
N LYS A 156 1.54 -4.72 -9.86
CA LYS A 156 0.56 -4.10 -10.78
C LYS A 156 0.23 -4.99 -11.96
N GLU A 157 1.22 -5.70 -12.50
CA GLU A 157 1.00 -6.69 -13.56
C GLU A 157 0.18 -7.88 -13.04
N LEU A 158 0.51 -8.41 -11.86
CA LEU A 158 -0.25 -9.48 -11.20
C LEU A 158 -1.68 -9.05 -10.89
N TYR A 159 -1.90 -7.81 -10.46
CA TYR A 159 -3.24 -7.27 -10.25
C TYR A 159 -4.07 -7.30 -11.55
N LEU A 160 -3.51 -6.80 -12.67
CA LEU A 160 -4.20 -6.83 -13.95
C LEU A 160 -4.49 -8.26 -14.44
N LEU A 161 -3.52 -9.15 -14.32
CA LEU A 161 -3.68 -10.55 -14.68
C LEU A 161 -4.72 -11.25 -13.81
N GLY A 162 -4.76 -10.95 -12.51
CA GLY A 162 -5.78 -11.42 -11.57
C GLY A 162 -7.19 -10.95 -11.94
N LEU A 163 -7.35 -9.68 -12.34
CA LEU A 163 -8.62 -9.17 -12.84
C LEU A 163 -9.09 -9.93 -14.10
N LEU A 164 -8.18 -10.27 -15.01
CA LEU A 164 -8.51 -11.07 -16.20
C LEU A 164 -8.94 -12.48 -15.81
N ILE A 165 -8.27 -13.13 -14.84
CA ILE A 165 -8.64 -14.47 -14.38
C ILE A 165 -10.06 -14.47 -13.79
N ILE A 166 -10.43 -13.51 -12.96
CA ILE A 166 -11.78 -13.44 -12.38
C ILE A 166 -12.86 -13.04 -13.40
N SER A 167 -12.44 -12.57 -14.60
CA SER A 167 -13.30 -12.25 -15.74
C SER A 167 -13.25 -13.34 -16.82
N ASP A 168 -13.09 -14.61 -16.42
CA ASP A 168 -13.04 -15.77 -17.33
C ASP A 168 -11.95 -15.67 -18.42
N ASN A 169 -10.81 -15.09 -18.05
CA ASN A 169 -9.61 -14.95 -18.88
C ASN A 169 -9.77 -14.04 -20.10
N LYS A 170 -10.91 -13.36 -20.24
CA LYS A 170 -11.20 -12.47 -21.37
C LYS A 170 -12.12 -11.34 -20.94
N THR A 171 -11.78 -10.10 -21.31
CA THR A 171 -12.63 -8.94 -21.03
C THR A 171 -12.29 -7.77 -21.95
N THR A 172 -13.16 -6.76 -21.99
CA THR A 172 -12.88 -5.54 -22.75
C THR A 172 -11.96 -4.60 -21.97
N PHE A 173 -11.13 -3.83 -22.67
CA PHE A 173 -10.32 -2.78 -22.03
C PHE A 173 -11.18 -1.78 -21.28
N LYS A 174 -12.37 -1.46 -21.79
CA LYS A 174 -13.35 -0.57 -21.13
C LYS A 174 -13.80 -1.15 -19.78
N SER A 175 -14.16 -2.44 -19.74
CA SER A 175 -14.59 -3.12 -18.51
C SER A 175 -13.48 -3.13 -17.48
N ILE A 176 -12.26 -3.52 -17.84
CA ILE A 176 -11.11 -3.48 -16.91
C ILE A 176 -10.89 -2.05 -16.38
N LYS A 177 -10.97 -1.03 -17.23
CA LYS A 177 -10.77 0.37 -16.81
C LYS A 177 -11.82 0.83 -15.79
N VAL A 178 -13.03 0.25 -15.82
CA VAL A 178 -14.09 0.52 -14.82
C VAL A 178 -13.79 -0.17 -13.49
N HIS A 179 -13.30 -1.42 -13.54
CA HIS A 179 -13.00 -2.24 -12.35
C HIS A 179 -11.61 -1.98 -11.79
N ALA A 180 -10.65 -1.61 -12.65
CA ALA A 180 -9.34 -1.18 -12.20
C ALA A 180 -9.45 0.17 -11.48
N LEU A 181 -8.64 0.34 -10.46
CA LEU A 181 -8.46 1.56 -9.68
C LEU A 181 -8.41 2.79 -10.62
N LYS A 182 -9.55 3.48 -10.78
CA LYS A 182 -9.73 4.56 -11.75
C LYS A 182 -8.65 5.63 -11.57
N GLY A 183 -7.73 5.74 -12.52
CA GLY A 183 -6.68 6.75 -12.53
C GLY A 183 -5.43 6.44 -11.69
N ILE A 184 -5.49 5.47 -10.77
CA ILE A 184 -4.36 5.13 -9.88
C ILE A 184 -3.32 4.29 -10.63
N ILE A 185 -3.76 3.42 -11.55
CA ILE A 185 -2.88 2.55 -12.32
C ILE A 185 -2.94 2.92 -13.81
N ALA A 186 -1.80 3.28 -14.37
CA ALA A 186 -1.65 3.51 -15.81
C ALA A 186 -1.70 2.18 -16.58
N MET A 187 -2.91 1.76 -16.99
CA MET A 187 -3.17 0.45 -17.60
C MET A 187 -2.45 0.24 -18.94
N GLY A 188 -2.32 1.29 -19.75
CA GLY A 188 -1.73 1.20 -21.09
C GLY A 188 -0.30 0.64 -21.11
N PRO A 189 0.64 1.19 -20.35
CA PRO A 189 1.99 0.66 -20.21
C PRO A 189 2.03 -0.78 -19.72
N ILE A 190 1.22 -1.13 -18.70
CA ILE A 190 1.18 -2.48 -18.13
C ILE A 190 0.71 -3.50 -19.18
N ILE A 191 -0.35 -3.19 -19.93
CA ILE A 191 -0.84 -4.05 -21.01
C ILE A 191 0.24 -4.27 -22.06
N LYS A 192 0.94 -3.20 -22.47
CA LYS A 192 2.03 -3.29 -23.45
C LYS A 192 3.15 -4.21 -22.96
N THR A 193 3.55 -4.07 -21.69
CA THR A 193 4.58 -4.92 -21.08
C THR A 193 4.11 -6.38 -21.00
N LEU A 194 2.87 -6.63 -20.58
CA LEU A 194 2.33 -8.00 -20.52
C LEU A 194 2.16 -8.67 -21.90
N GLN A 195 1.88 -7.88 -22.94
CA GLN A 195 1.89 -8.36 -24.32
C GLN A 195 3.32 -8.76 -24.74
N SER A 196 4.33 -7.92 -24.49
CA SER A 196 5.73 -8.22 -24.83
C SER A 196 6.27 -9.43 -24.08
N LYS A 197 5.84 -9.62 -22.80
CA LYS A 197 6.15 -10.80 -22.00
C LYS A 197 5.35 -12.06 -22.40
N GLY A 198 4.42 -11.97 -23.34
CA GLY A 198 3.63 -13.09 -23.83
C GLY A 198 2.56 -13.61 -22.87
N TYR A 199 2.04 -12.77 -21.95
CA TYR A 199 0.97 -13.14 -21.02
C TYR A 199 -0.42 -12.91 -21.57
N LEU A 200 -0.61 -11.89 -22.42
CA LEU A 200 -1.91 -11.56 -22.96
C LEU A 200 -1.89 -11.22 -24.45
N ILE A 201 -3.04 -11.36 -25.07
CA ILE A 201 -3.33 -10.97 -26.45
C ILE A 201 -4.31 -9.81 -26.42
N LYS A 202 -4.02 -8.78 -27.21
CA LYS A 202 -4.91 -7.65 -27.47
C LYS A 202 -5.48 -7.79 -28.88
N SER A 203 -6.80 -7.80 -29.01
CA SER A 203 -7.51 -7.88 -30.28
C SER A 203 -8.66 -6.89 -30.32
N ARG A 204 -9.23 -6.65 -31.50
CA ARG A 204 -10.52 -5.97 -31.61
C ARG A 204 -11.64 -6.98 -31.36
N SER A 205 -12.77 -6.51 -30.80
CA SER A 205 -13.97 -7.35 -30.68
C SER A 205 -14.50 -7.71 -32.05
N ARG A 206 -15.02 -8.94 -32.17
CA ARG A 206 -15.71 -9.37 -33.42
C ARG A 206 -17.09 -8.74 -33.55
N ASP A 207 -17.73 -8.45 -32.42
CA ASP A 207 -19.11 -7.91 -32.40
C ASP A 207 -19.12 -6.38 -32.58
N ASP A 208 -18.09 -5.69 -32.13
CA ASP A 208 -17.92 -4.24 -32.29
C ASP A 208 -16.42 -3.89 -32.27
N GLU A 209 -15.87 -3.59 -33.44
CA GLU A 209 -14.45 -3.29 -33.64
C GLU A 209 -13.94 -2.07 -32.86
N ARG A 210 -14.84 -1.22 -32.31
CA ARG A 210 -14.48 -0.11 -31.45
C ARG A 210 -13.95 -0.58 -30.07
N TYR A 211 -14.30 -1.81 -29.68
CA TYR A 211 -13.86 -2.36 -28.39
C TYR A 211 -12.59 -3.18 -28.53
N ILE A 212 -11.64 -2.87 -27.65
CA ILE A 212 -10.42 -3.65 -27.47
C ILE A 212 -10.71 -4.76 -26.47
N VAL A 213 -10.39 -5.99 -26.84
CA VAL A 213 -10.49 -7.18 -26.00
C VAL A 213 -9.10 -7.61 -25.58
N LEU A 214 -8.98 -7.92 -24.30
CA LEU A 214 -7.79 -8.50 -23.69
C LEU A 214 -8.09 -9.95 -23.33
N THR A 215 -7.23 -10.86 -23.76
CA THR A 215 -7.38 -12.31 -23.52
C THR A 215 -6.07 -12.85 -22.95
N LEU A 216 -6.16 -13.63 -21.86
CA LEU A 216 -5.00 -14.34 -21.34
C LEU A 216 -4.58 -15.48 -22.28
N ARG A 217 -3.29 -15.70 -22.42
CA ARG A 217 -2.78 -16.89 -23.08
C ARG A 217 -3.02 -18.12 -22.20
N LYS A 218 -3.63 -19.16 -22.76
CA LYS A 218 -4.06 -20.36 -22.02
C LYS A 218 -2.90 -21.02 -21.28
N GLU A 219 -1.75 -21.10 -21.92
CA GLU A 219 -0.52 -21.70 -21.37
C GLU A 219 0.07 -20.92 -20.16
N LYS A 220 -0.36 -19.68 -19.96
CA LYS A 220 0.09 -18.82 -18.86
C LYS A 220 -0.83 -18.79 -17.65
N ILE A 221 -2.07 -19.29 -17.77
CA ILE A 221 -3.10 -19.16 -16.72
C ILE A 221 -2.64 -19.81 -15.42
N ASN A 222 -2.17 -21.06 -15.47
CA ASN A 222 -1.73 -21.79 -14.27
C ASN A 222 -0.53 -21.12 -13.61
N VAL A 223 0.40 -20.59 -14.39
CA VAL A 223 1.57 -19.86 -13.90
C VAL A 223 1.13 -18.60 -13.16
N ILE A 224 0.23 -17.81 -13.74
CA ILE A 224 -0.28 -16.58 -13.12
C ILE A 224 -1.02 -16.89 -11.80
N GLN A 225 -1.84 -17.95 -11.82
CA GLN A 225 -2.57 -18.38 -10.62
C GLN A 225 -1.63 -18.78 -9.50
N SER A 226 -0.57 -19.54 -9.81
CA SER A 226 0.45 -19.95 -8.86
C SER A 226 1.21 -18.73 -8.27
N GLU A 227 1.60 -17.77 -9.10
CA GLU A 227 2.29 -16.55 -8.66
C GLU A 227 1.42 -15.68 -7.72
N ILE A 228 0.13 -15.50 -8.07
CA ILE A 228 -0.80 -14.75 -7.21
C ILE A 228 -1.02 -15.50 -5.88
N GLU A 229 -1.15 -16.83 -5.93
CA GLU A 229 -1.29 -17.63 -4.72
C GLU A 229 -0.05 -17.56 -3.83
N GLU A 230 1.15 -17.59 -4.41
CA GLU A 230 2.40 -17.42 -3.66
C GLU A 230 2.47 -16.03 -3.00
N CYS A 231 2.15 -14.96 -3.74
CA CYS A 231 2.10 -13.61 -3.21
C CYS A 231 1.07 -13.49 -2.08
N TYR A 232 -0.11 -14.09 -2.23
CA TYR A 232 -1.15 -14.09 -1.21
C TYR A 232 -0.71 -14.86 0.04
N ASN A 233 -0.11 -16.04 -0.11
CA ASN A 233 0.39 -16.81 1.02
C ASN A 233 1.51 -16.07 1.79
N LYS A 234 2.44 -15.40 1.09
CA LYS A 234 3.44 -14.54 1.72
C LYS A 234 2.80 -13.37 2.48
N LEU A 235 1.76 -12.76 1.92
CA LEU A 235 0.99 -11.69 2.55
C LEU A 235 0.36 -12.20 3.88
N GLU A 236 -0.36 -13.31 3.83
CA GLU A 236 -1.01 -13.92 5.00
C GLU A 236 -0.01 -14.31 6.09
N GLN A 237 1.09 -14.98 5.73
CA GLN A 237 2.13 -15.36 6.67
C GLN A 237 2.73 -14.14 7.38
N GLY A 238 3.05 -13.08 6.63
CA GLY A 238 3.63 -11.88 7.22
C GLY A 238 2.66 -11.09 8.12
N ILE A 239 1.35 -11.30 7.98
CA ILE A 239 0.34 -10.69 8.86
C ILE A 239 0.17 -11.49 10.15
N GLN A 240 0.28 -12.81 10.11
CA GLN A 240 0.04 -13.71 11.24
C GLN A 240 1.22 -13.81 12.24
N HIS A 241 2.45 -13.58 11.78
CA HIS A 241 3.69 -13.82 12.55
C HIS A 241 4.22 -12.61 13.32
N VAL A 242 3.40 -11.58 13.60
CA VAL A 242 3.84 -10.41 14.40
C VAL A 242 2.92 -10.14 15.57
#